data_93c7001c3c62e640afd1d78de067fcae
#
_entry.id   93c7001c3c62e640afd1d78de067fcae
#
_cell.length_a   1.000
_cell.length_b   1.000
_cell.length_c   1.000
_cell.angle_alpha   90.00
_cell.angle_beta   90.00
_cell.angle_gamma   90.00
#
_symmetry.space_group_name_H-M   'P 1'
#
loop_
_entity.id
_entity.type
_entity.pdbx_description
1 polymer ?
#
loop_
_entity_poly.entity_id
_entity_poly.type
_entity_poly.pdbx_seq_one_letter_code
_entity_poly.pdbx_strand_id
1 'polypeptide(L)'
;MVENEHNLIPGTIYICYQGVGKSNTVDSNTGFIDLESSNFRLEDGYRPDDWYKYYAQIAFDLATQGYSVFTASHDVVRKELARIRDKYHPEIKIAIIYPNPELRDEWVERLQKRYDENPTRKNKAALGNAKDRLPENVKEMEEDAYKYNFEIIEIDTIDYSLINKLPIQDHNVAFSLVLNNSKDKLNNISNFIYC
;
A
#
# COMPACT_ATOMS: atom_id res chain seq x y z
N MET A 1 -9.48 -34.57 19.36
CA MET A 1 -9.49 -33.13 19.69
C MET A 1 -9.34 -32.42 18.37
N VAL A 2 -10.40 -31.77 17.89
CA VAL A 2 -10.34 -30.96 16.65
C VAL A 2 -9.73 -29.64 17.08
N GLU A 3 -8.50 -29.38 16.68
CA GLU A 3 -7.92 -28.03 16.78
C GLU A 3 -8.80 -27.09 15.96
N ASN A 4 -9.44 -26.15 16.63
CA ASN A 4 -10.09 -25.04 15.97
C ASN A 4 -8.98 -24.23 15.27
N GLU A 5 -8.74 -24.51 14.00
CA GLU A 5 -8.04 -23.58 13.12
C GLU A 5 -8.88 -22.29 13.15
N HIS A 6 -8.45 -21.32 13.93
CA HIS A 6 -8.97 -19.97 13.80
C HIS A 6 -8.59 -19.49 12.40
N ASN A 7 -9.52 -19.58 11.48
CA ASN A 7 -9.38 -18.97 10.13
C ASN A 7 -9.16 -17.48 10.32
N LEU A 8 -7.91 -17.04 10.27
CA LEU A 8 -7.55 -15.64 10.25
C LEU A 8 -8.24 -15.02 9.03
N ILE A 9 -8.98 -13.92 9.26
CA ILE A 9 -9.55 -13.15 8.17
C ILE A 9 -8.38 -12.44 7.47
N PRO A 10 -8.16 -12.67 6.16
CA PRO A 10 -7.10 -12.00 5.44
C PRO A 10 -7.27 -10.48 5.45
N GLY A 11 -6.17 -9.76 5.52
CA GLY A 11 -6.17 -8.31 5.36
C GLY A 11 -6.39 -7.89 3.91
N THR A 12 -6.57 -6.60 3.70
CA THR A 12 -6.72 -5.99 2.37
C THR A 12 -5.41 -5.41 1.88
N ILE A 13 -5.10 -5.56 0.59
CA ILE A 13 -3.95 -4.88 -0.04
C ILE A 13 -4.46 -3.57 -0.67
N TYR A 14 -3.90 -2.45 -0.25
CA TYR A 14 -4.24 -1.12 -0.73
C TYR A 14 -3.13 -0.58 -1.63
N ILE A 15 -3.41 -0.43 -2.91
CA ILE A 15 -2.51 0.21 -3.88
C ILE A 15 -2.71 1.72 -3.78
N CYS A 16 -1.70 2.45 -3.39
CA CYS A 16 -1.87 3.84 -3.00
C CYS A 16 -1.13 4.82 -3.91
N TYR A 17 -1.84 5.82 -4.39
CA TYR A 17 -1.19 7.01 -4.94
C TYR A 17 -0.34 7.68 -3.87
N GLN A 18 0.69 8.40 -4.30
CA GLN A 18 1.59 9.08 -3.37
C GLN A 18 0.91 10.26 -2.66
N GLY A 19 1.15 10.40 -1.37
CA GLY A 19 0.59 11.50 -0.56
C GLY A 19 -0.77 11.21 0.09
N VAL A 20 -1.36 10.02 -0.10
CA VAL A 20 -2.68 9.67 0.48
C VAL A 20 -2.71 9.51 2.00
N GLY A 21 -1.58 9.65 2.71
CA GLY A 21 -1.56 9.61 4.18
C GLY A 21 -1.26 8.25 4.80
N LYS A 22 -0.66 7.31 4.06
CA LYS A 22 -0.31 5.97 4.55
C LYS A 22 0.45 5.97 5.88
N SER A 23 1.56 6.71 5.97
CA SER A 23 2.41 6.75 7.17
C SER A 23 1.63 7.19 8.41
N ASN A 24 0.82 8.24 8.30
CA ASN A 24 -0.02 8.69 9.43
C ASN A 24 -1.04 7.62 9.87
N THR A 25 -1.54 6.83 8.92
CA THR A 25 -2.48 5.73 9.22
C THR A 25 -1.77 4.61 9.96
N VAL A 26 -0.56 4.23 9.53
CA VAL A 26 0.25 3.19 10.17
C VAL A 26 0.69 3.61 11.58
N ASP A 27 1.16 4.85 11.74
CA ASP A 27 1.60 5.37 13.03
C ASP A 27 0.48 5.37 14.09
N SER A 28 -0.76 5.48 13.64
CA SER A 28 -1.94 5.54 14.51
C SER A 28 -2.65 4.19 14.67
N ASN A 29 -2.32 3.17 13.85
CA ASN A 29 -3.06 1.92 13.78
C ASN A 29 -2.16 0.72 13.52
N THR A 30 -2.09 -0.21 14.45
CA THR A 30 -1.16 -1.34 14.45
C THR A 30 -1.52 -2.47 13.46
N GLY A 31 -2.73 -2.47 12.87
CA GLY A 31 -3.18 -3.46 11.87
C GLY A 31 -2.77 -3.14 10.43
N PHE A 32 -2.10 -2.01 10.21
CA PHE A 32 -1.67 -1.56 8.89
C PHE A 32 -0.16 -1.58 8.75
N ILE A 33 0.30 -1.91 7.54
CA ILE A 33 1.73 -1.90 7.18
C ILE A 33 1.92 -1.04 5.93
N ASP A 34 2.82 -0.05 5.97
CA ASP A 34 3.26 0.67 4.78
C ASP A 34 4.46 -0.06 4.18
N LEU A 35 4.22 -0.86 3.16
CA LEU A 35 5.28 -1.56 2.43
C LEU A 35 5.94 -0.59 1.45
N GLU A 36 7.09 -0.08 1.84
CA GLU A 36 7.77 0.98 1.12
C GLU A 36 8.61 0.44 -0.05
N SER A 37 8.23 0.77 -1.28
CA SER A 37 8.91 0.29 -2.49
C SER A 37 10.35 0.82 -2.64
N SER A 38 10.70 1.90 -1.94
CA SER A 38 12.07 2.43 -1.94
C SER A 38 13.08 1.50 -1.27
N ASN A 39 12.64 0.64 -0.36
CA ASN A 39 13.48 -0.35 0.31
C ASN A 39 14.00 -1.46 -0.65
N PHE A 40 13.43 -1.55 -1.84
CA PHE A 40 13.88 -2.46 -2.91
C PHE A 40 14.90 -1.82 -3.85
N ARG A 41 15.49 -0.69 -3.48
CA ARG A 41 16.59 -0.08 -4.22
C ARG A 41 17.93 -0.58 -3.69
N LEU A 42 18.83 -0.86 -4.63
CA LEU A 42 20.23 -1.10 -4.34
C LEU A 42 20.93 0.21 -3.92
N GLU A 43 22.16 0.12 -3.41
CA GLU A 43 22.94 1.28 -2.99
C GLU A 43 23.14 2.33 -4.09
N ASP A 44 23.27 1.88 -5.33
CA ASP A 44 23.34 2.74 -6.53
C ASP A 44 22.02 3.42 -6.90
N GLY A 45 20.91 3.09 -6.19
CA GLY A 45 19.60 3.65 -6.38
C GLY A 45 18.74 2.96 -7.46
N TYR A 46 19.29 1.94 -8.14
CA TYR A 46 18.51 1.10 -9.05
C TYR A 46 17.72 0.04 -8.30
N ARG A 47 16.74 -0.55 -8.97
CA ARG A 47 16.00 -1.72 -8.50
C ARG A 47 16.35 -2.93 -9.37
N PRO A 48 16.47 -4.13 -8.80
CA PRO A 48 16.55 -5.36 -9.59
C PRO A 48 15.35 -5.47 -10.54
N ASP A 49 15.53 -6.07 -11.73
CA ASP A 49 14.47 -6.15 -12.73
C ASP A 49 13.18 -6.79 -12.19
N ASP A 50 13.31 -7.77 -11.30
CA ASP A 50 12.20 -8.53 -10.73
C ASP A 50 11.76 -8.05 -9.34
N TRP A 51 12.21 -6.89 -8.87
CA TRP A 51 11.90 -6.37 -7.53
C TRP A 51 10.40 -6.40 -7.20
N TYR A 52 9.55 -6.10 -8.15
CA TYR A 52 8.09 -6.02 -7.98
C TYR A 52 7.47 -7.38 -7.68
N LYS A 53 8.08 -8.49 -8.11
CA LYS A 53 7.60 -9.85 -7.80
C LYS A 53 7.78 -10.16 -6.32
N TYR A 54 8.96 -9.87 -5.77
CA TYR A 54 9.22 -10.02 -4.33
C TYR A 54 8.37 -9.06 -3.50
N TYR A 55 8.25 -7.82 -3.96
CA TYR A 55 7.42 -6.81 -3.33
C TYR A 55 5.94 -7.25 -3.22
N ALA A 56 5.36 -7.72 -4.31
CA ALA A 56 4.00 -8.22 -4.35
C ALA A 56 3.83 -9.48 -3.48
N GLN A 57 4.79 -10.41 -3.50
CA GLN A 57 4.74 -11.61 -2.66
C GLN A 57 4.73 -11.24 -1.17
N ILE A 58 5.59 -10.32 -0.72
CA ILE A 58 5.60 -9.85 0.67
C ILE A 58 4.25 -9.21 1.04
N ALA A 59 3.63 -8.46 0.14
CA ALA A 59 2.31 -7.88 0.39
C ALA A 59 1.25 -8.97 0.65
N PHE A 60 1.26 -10.06 -0.12
CA PHE A 60 0.36 -11.19 0.11
C PHE A 60 0.69 -11.97 1.37
N ASP A 61 1.95 -12.21 1.66
CA ASP A 61 2.38 -12.91 2.88
C ASP A 61 1.92 -12.17 4.15
N LEU A 62 1.95 -10.84 4.12
CA LEU A 62 1.43 -10.01 5.21
C LEU A 62 -0.11 -10.01 5.25
N ALA A 63 -0.78 -9.91 4.09
CA ALA A 63 -2.23 -9.91 4.02
C ALA A 63 -2.83 -11.25 4.47
N THR A 64 -2.21 -12.39 4.15
CA THR A 64 -2.63 -13.71 4.65
C THR A 64 -2.49 -13.84 6.17
N GLN A 65 -1.63 -13.04 6.79
CA GLN A 65 -1.47 -12.95 8.24
C GLN A 65 -2.46 -11.96 8.89
N GLY A 66 -3.40 -11.40 8.12
CA GLY A 66 -4.44 -10.49 8.61
C GLY A 66 -4.06 -9.01 8.61
N TYR A 67 -2.87 -8.64 8.14
CA TYR A 67 -2.49 -7.22 8.03
C TYR A 67 -3.12 -6.57 6.80
N SER A 68 -3.59 -5.34 6.96
CA SER A 68 -3.90 -4.46 5.83
C SER A 68 -2.61 -3.79 5.34
N VAL A 69 -2.29 -3.96 4.05
CA VAL A 69 -0.97 -3.61 3.50
C VAL A 69 -1.10 -2.48 2.49
N PHE A 70 -0.47 -1.35 2.77
CA PHE A 70 -0.33 -0.28 1.80
C PHE A 70 0.84 -0.55 0.87
N THR A 71 0.60 -0.48 -0.43
CA THR A 71 1.59 -0.68 -1.47
C THR A 71 1.74 0.55 -2.37
N ALA A 72 2.82 0.57 -3.16
CA ALA A 72 3.06 1.60 -4.16
C ALA A 72 2.22 1.36 -5.43
N SER A 73 1.89 2.43 -6.14
CA SER A 73 1.05 2.42 -7.34
C SER A 73 1.79 2.18 -8.67
N HIS A 74 2.99 1.60 -8.66
CA HIS A 74 3.70 1.27 -9.91
C HIS A 74 2.89 0.27 -10.76
N ASP A 75 2.87 0.46 -12.07
CA ASP A 75 2.13 -0.38 -13.01
C ASP A 75 2.54 -1.87 -12.94
N VAL A 76 3.84 -2.14 -12.87
CA VAL A 76 4.38 -3.51 -12.71
C VAL A 76 3.91 -4.16 -11.40
N VAL A 77 3.74 -3.36 -10.33
CA VAL A 77 3.22 -3.86 -9.04
C VAL A 77 1.73 -4.18 -9.16
N ARG A 78 0.92 -3.28 -9.75
CA ARG A 78 -0.52 -3.50 -9.94
C ARG A 78 -0.79 -4.80 -10.72
N LYS A 79 -0.05 -4.99 -11.83
CA LYS A 79 -0.13 -6.21 -12.67
C LYS A 79 0.24 -7.47 -11.90
N GLU A 80 1.31 -7.42 -11.12
CA GLU A 80 1.79 -8.58 -10.37
C GLU A 80 0.85 -8.92 -9.20
N LEU A 81 0.33 -7.91 -8.49
CA LEU A 81 -0.68 -8.12 -7.45
C LEU A 81 -1.94 -8.79 -8.02
N ALA A 82 -2.43 -8.34 -9.18
CA ALA A 82 -3.54 -8.99 -9.86
C ALA A 82 -3.24 -10.46 -10.19
N ARG A 83 -2.05 -10.72 -10.79
CA ARG A 83 -1.63 -12.07 -11.17
C ARG A 83 -1.55 -13.03 -9.98
N ILE A 84 -0.98 -12.59 -8.85
CA ILE A 84 -0.86 -13.41 -7.64
C ILE A 84 -2.23 -13.68 -7.04
N ARG A 85 -3.07 -12.64 -6.89
CA ARG A 85 -4.44 -12.80 -6.38
C ARG A 85 -5.21 -13.84 -7.20
N ASP A 86 -5.31 -13.64 -8.50
CA ASP A 86 -6.14 -14.47 -9.36
C ASP A 86 -5.68 -15.93 -9.39
N LYS A 87 -4.39 -16.16 -9.18
CA LYS A 87 -3.83 -17.53 -9.25
C LYS A 87 -3.79 -18.24 -7.90
N TYR A 88 -3.55 -17.52 -6.81
CA TYR A 88 -3.19 -18.14 -5.54
C TYR A 88 -4.04 -17.66 -4.34
N HIS A 89 -4.59 -16.43 -4.40
CA HIS A 89 -5.23 -15.78 -3.26
C HIS A 89 -6.51 -15.04 -3.64
N PRO A 90 -7.50 -15.73 -4.29
CA PRO A 90 -8.74 -15.07 -4.75
C PRO A 90 -9.58 -14.49 -3.60
N GLU A 91 -9.32 -14.90 -2.36
CA GLU A 91 -9.98 -14.41 -1.14
C GLU A 91 -9.45 -13.05 -0.68
N ILE A 92 -8.23 -12.65 -1.09
CA ILE A 92 -7.62 -11.38 -0.67
C ILE A 92 -8.16 -10.22 -1.53
N LYS A 93 -8.76 -9.25 -0.85
CA LYS A 93 -9.23 -8.03 -1.48
C LYS A 93 -8.06 -7.11 -1.84
N ILE A 94 -8.17 -6.49 -3.01
CA ILE A 94 -7.25 -5.43 -3.45
C ILE A 94 -8.08 -4.19 -3.74
N ALA A 95 -7.71 -3.07 -3.12
CA ALA A 95 -8.28 -1.77 -3.39
C ALA A 95 -7.23 -0.80 -3.91
N ILE A 96 -7.63 0.16 -4.72
CA ILE A 96 -6.77 1.20 -5.26
C ILE A 96 -7.22 2.56 -4.73
N ILE A 97 -6.28 3.36 -4.25
CA ILE A 97 -6.55 4.64 -3.59
C ILE A 97 -5.83 5.76 -4.33
N TYR A 98 -6.60 6.73 -4.80
CA TYR A 98 -6.06 7.90 -5.49
C TYR A 98 -6.90 9.16 -5.22
N PRO A 99 -6.33 10.38 -5.39
CA PRO A 99 -7.08 11.62 -5.31
C PRO A 99 -7.93 11.83 -6.57
N ASN A 100 -9.11 12.42 -6.40
CA ASN A 100 -9.85 12.96 -7.54
C ASN A 100 -8.94 13.93 -8.33
N PRO A 101 -8.83 13.80 -9.66
CA PRO A 101 -8.01 14.68 -10.47
C PRO A 101 -8.33 16.17 -10.35
N GLU A 102 -9.56 16.52 -9.99
CA GLU A 102 -9.98 17.91 -9.74
C GLU A 102 -9.27 18.54 -8.54
N LEU A 103 -8.78 17.74 -7.60
CA LEU A 103 -7.98 18.19 -6.45
C LEU A 103 -6.49 18.38 -6.77
N ARG A 104 -6.11 18.44 -8.06
CA ARG A 104 -4.71 18.47 -8.46
C ARG A 104 -3.93 19.62 -7.80
N ASP A 105 -4.47 20.80 -7.79
CA ASP A 105 -3.76 21.97 -7.30
C ASP A 105 -3.56 21.91 -5.77
N GLU A 106 -4.58 21.52 -5.03
CA GLU A 106 -4.51 21.30 -3.58
C GLU A 106 -3.58 20.12 -3.24
N TRP A 107 -3.57 19.07 -4.10
CA TRP A 107 -2.67 17.94 -3.92
C TRP A 107 -1.21 18.33 -4.13
N VAL A 108 -0.95 19.17 -5.13
CA VAL A 108 0.38 19.75 -5.39
C VAL A 108 0.82 20.61 -4.21
N GLU A 109 -0.05 21.48 -3.68
CA GLU A 109 0.25 22.32 -2.51
C GLU A 109 0.60 21.45 -1.28
N ARG A 110 -0.19 20.42 -1.00
CA ARG A 110 0.07 19.44 0.08
C ARG A 110 1.44 18.78 -0.07
N LEU A 111 1.80 18.34 -1.27
CA LEU A 111 3.09 17.70 -1.54
C LEU A 111 4.26 18.71 -1.56
N GLN A 112 4.02 19.96 -1.97
CA GLN A 112 5.00 21.03 -1.87
C GLN A 112 5.34 21.29 -0.41
N LYS A 113 4.34 21.48 0.47
CA LYS A 113 4.55 21.66 1.91
C LYS A 113 5.36 20.51 2.51
N ARG A 114 4.99 19.27 2.18
CA ARG A 114 5.74 18.09 2.62
C ARG A 114 7.19 18.09 2.14
N TYR A 115 7.45 18.55 0.90
CA TYR A 115 8.81 18.65 0.38
C TYR A 115 9.61 19.74 1.09
N ASP A 116 8.99 20.88 1.38
CA ASP A 116 9.64 22.00 2.06
C ASP A 116 10.02 21.63 3.51
N GLU A 117 9.16 20.86 4.19
CA GLU A 117 9.43 20.33 5.54
C GLU A 117 10.49 19.22 5.54
N ASN A 118 10.56 18.39 4.48
CA ASN A 118 11.49 17.27 4.38
C ASN A 118 11.94 17.06 2.91
N PRO A 119 13.01 17.73 2.45
CA PRO A 119 13.45 17.76 1.05
C PRO A 119 14.19 16.50 0.61
N THR A 120 13.53 15.35 0.67
CA THR A 120 14.06 14.08 0.20
C THR A 120 13.83 13.86 -1.30
N ARG A 121 14.64 12.98 -1.92
CA ARG A 121 14.43 12.53 -3.31
C ARG A 121 13.02 11.95 -3.51
N LYS A 122 12.50 11.22 -2.54
CA LYS A 122 11.14 10.64 -2.56
C LYS A 122 10.08 11.74 -2.62
N ASN A 123 10.18 12.74 -1.75
CA ASN A 123 9.21 13.84 -1.70
C ASN A 123 9.29 14.71 -2.96
N LYS A 124 10.50 14.95 -3.49
CA LYS A 124 10.69 15.64 -4.77
C LYS A 124 10.01 14.91 -5.93
N ALA A 125 10.20 13.59 -6.01
CA ALA A 125 9.57 12.77 -7.05
C ALA A 125 8.04 12.75 -6.92
N ALA A 126 7.52 12.66 -5.69
CA ALA A 126 6.08 12.72 -5.44
C ALA A 126 5.47 14.04 -5.92
N LEU A 127 6.11 15.15 -5.59
CA LEU A 127 5.69 16.50 -6.02
C LEU A 127 5.73 16.64 -7.55
N GLY A 128 6.82 16.21 -8.20
CA GLY A 128 6.95 16.26 -9.66
C GLY A 128 5.85 15.45 -10.36
N ASN A 129 5.60 14.22 -9.90
CA ASN A 129 4.54 13.40 -10.46
C ASN A 129 3.14 14.03 -10.30
N ALA A 130 2.87 14.68 -9.17
CA ALA A 130 1.59 15.36 -8.98
C ALA A 130 1.46 16.59 -9.89
N LYS A 131 2.54 17.38 -10.03
CA LYS A 131 2.55 18.54 -10.91
C LYS A 131 2.35 18.19 -12.38
N ASP A 132 3.01 17.14 -12.83
CA ASP A 132 3.17 16.87 -14.26
C ASP A 132 2.21 15.79 -14.78
N ARG A 133 1.80 14.83 -13.93
CA ARG A 133 1.16 13.59 -14.37
C ARG A 133 0.02 13.09 -13.50
N LEU A 134 -0.55 13.88 -12.58
CA LEU A 134 -1.60 13.35 -11.69
C LEU A 134 -2.81 12.81 -12.47
N PRO A 135 -3.40 13.55 -13.42
CA PRO A 135 -4.57 13.06 -14.14
C PRO A 135 -4.29 11.79 -14.95
N GLU A 136 -3.14 11.72 -15.63
CA GLU A 136 -2.74 10.54 -16.41
C GLU A 136 -2.50 9.33 -15.52
N ASN A 137 -1.79 9.52 -14.40
CA ASN A 137 -1.53 8.45 -13.45
C ASN A 137 -2.83 7.91 -12.82
N VAL A 138 -3.76 8.79 -12.47
CA VAL A 138 -5.08 8.39 -11.94
C VAL A 138 -5.84 7.59 -12.99
N LYS A 139 -5.90 8.07 -14.22
CA LYS A 139 -6.55 7.37 -15.32
C LYS A 139 -5.98 5.96 -15.53
N GLU A 140 -4.65 5.82 -15.55
CA GLU A 140 -3.98 4.50 -15.63
C GLU A 140 -4.36 3.60 -14.45
N MET A 141 -4.49 4.16 -13.24
CA MET A 141 -4.88 3.41 -12.05
C MET A 141 -6.34 2.96 -12.13
N GLU A 142 -7.25 3.80 -12.64
CA GLU A 142 -8.65 3.45 -12.88
C GLU A 142 -8.81 2.35 -13.93
N GLU A 143 -8.11 2.48 -15.06
CA GLU A 143 -8.12 1.47 -16.12
C GLU A 143 -7.67 0.11 -15.59
N ASP A 144 -6.60 0.08 -14.76
CA ASP A 144 -6.15 -1.14 -14.12
C ASP A 144 -7.14 -1.65 -13.06
N ALA A 145 -7.81 -0.76 -12.31
CA ALA A 145 -8.83 -1.14 -11.34
C ALA A 145 -10.02 -1.87 -12.03
N TYR A 146 -10.51 -1.33 -13.12
CA TYR A 146 -11.56 -1.99 -13.92
C TYR A 146 -11.08 -3.30 -14.53
N LYS A 147 -9.88 -3.29 -15.11
CA LYS A 147 -9.31 -4.47 -15.78
C LYS A 147 -9.08 -5.64 -14.83
N TYR A 148 -8.63 -5.35 -13.62
CA TYR A 148 -8.25 -6.37 -12.63
C TYR A 148 -9.29 -6.54 -11.52
N ASN A 149 -10.44 -5.88 -11.63
CA ASN A 149 -11.50 -5.93 -10.61
C ASN A 149 -10.97 -5.57 -9.21
N PHE A 150 -10.28 -4.45 -9.09
CA PHE A 150 -9.91 -3.84 -7.81
C PHE A 150 -11.03 -2.92 -7.32
N GLU A 151 -11.22 -2.86 -6.00
CA GLU A 151 -12.09 -1.85 -5.41
C GLU A 151 -11.46 -0.45 -5.57
N ILE A 152 -12.28 0.58 -5.79
CA ILE A 152 -11.82 1.96 -5.94
C ILE A 152 -12.18 2.76 -4.69
N ILE A 153 -11.20 3.46 -4.13
CA ILE A 153 -11.37 4.42 -3.04
C ILE A 153 -10.83 5.77 -3.53
N GLU A 154 -11.74 6.63 -3.95
CA GLU A 154 -11.39 7.96 -4.40
C GLU A 154 -11.32 8.93 -3.22
N ILE A 155 -10.30 9.76 -3.19
CA ILE A 155 -10.16 10.87 -2.24
C ILE A 155 -10.75 12.11 -2.89
N ASP A 156 -11.92 12.52 -2.43
CA ASP A 156 -12.77 13.58 -2.97
C ASP A 156 -12.62 14.93 -2.24
N THR A 157 -11.77 14.99 -1.20
CA THR A 157 -11.48 16.20 -0.44
C THR A 157 -10.07 16.16 0.12
N ILE A 158 -9.45 17.33 0.30
CA ILE A 158 -8.10 17.42 0.87
C ILE A 158 -8.07 17.22 2.39
N ASP A 159 -9.15 17.61 3.07
CA ASP A 159 -9.32 17.45 4.51
C ASP A 159 -9.94 16.09 4.83
N TYR A 160 -9.08 15.08 4.93
CA TYR A 160 -9.50 13.73 5.29
C TYR A 160 -8.47 13.02 6.16
N SER A 161 -8.93 12.02 6.89
CA SER A 161 -8.09 10.97 7.47
C SER A 161 -8.26 9.70 6.64
N LEU A 162 -7.16 9.13 6.15
CA LEU A 162 -7.21 7.95 5.28
C LEU A 162 -7.96 6.80 5.96
N ILE A 163 -7.76 6.59 7.26
CA ILE A 163 -8.45 5.52 8.00
C ILE A 163 -9.99 5.61 7.91
N ASN A 164 -10.54 6.84 7.84
CA ASN A 164 -11.99 7.04 7.75
C ASN A 164 -12.55 6.76 6.34
N LYS A 165 -11.70 6.65 5.34
CA LYS A 165 -12.06 6.29 3.96
C LYS A 165 -11.95 4.78 3.71
N LEU A 166 -11.28 4.06 4.60
CA LEU A 166 -11.10 2.62 4.46
C LEU A 166 -12.30 1.86 5.01
N PRO A 167 -12.68 0.72 4.41
CA PRO A 167 -13.70 -0.16 4.98
C PRO A 167 -13.31 -0.53 6.41
N ILE A 168 -14.25 -0.37 7.35
CA ILE A 168 -14.07 -0.84 8.72
C ILE A 168 -14.10 -2.36 8.65
N GLN A 169 -12.92 -2.96 8.60
CA GLN A 169 -12.78 -4.36 8.93
C GLN A 169 -12.77 -4.45 10.45
N ASP A 170 -13.57 -5.32 11.01
CA ASP A 170 -13.64 -5.54 12.46
C ASP A 170 -12.34 -6.21 12.93
N HIS A 171 -11.28 -5.41 13.07
CA HIS A 171 -9.92 -5.84 13.41
C HIS A 171 -9.79 -6.32 14.86
N ASN A 172 -10.85 -6.17 15.67
CA ASN A 172 -10.76 -6.39 17.11
C ASN A 172 -10.54 -7.85 17.54
N VAL A 173 -10.78 -8.83 16.67
CA VAL A 173 -10.64 -10.25 17.03
C VAL A 173 -9.30 -10.85 16.58
N ALA A 174 -8.79 -10.47 15.43
CA ALA A 174 -7.50 -10.98 14.92
C ALA A 174 -6.28 -10.34 15.62
N PHE A 175 -6.47 -9.17 16.18
CA PHE A 175 -5.43 -8.30 16.70
C PHE A 175 -4.68 -8.86 17.92
N SER A 176 -5.39 -9.49 18.85
CA SER A 176 -4.80 -10.03 20.09
C SER A 176 -3.91 -11.25 19.84
N LEU A 177 -4.16 -12.00 18.76
CA LEU A 177 -3.40 -13.21 18.41
C LEU A 177 -2.15 -12.90 17.58
N VAL A 178 -2.21 -11.88 16.73
CA VAL A 178 -1.10 -11.47 15.84
C VAL A 178 0.02 -10.78 16.63
N LEU A 179 -0.31 -9.97 17.64
CA LEU A 179 0.69 -9.25 18.45
C LEU A 179 1.66 -10.16 19.19
N ASN A 180 1.25 -11.35 19.59
CA ASN A 180 2.11 -12.28 20.35
C ASN A 180 3.11 -13.05 19.47
N ASN A 181 2.86 -13.13 18.15
CA ASN A 181 3.73 -13.85 17.20
C ASN A 181 4.54 -12.96 16.25
N SER A 182 4.28 -11.66 16.21
CA SER A 182 4.77 -10.81 15.11
C SER A 182 6.08 -10.09 15.38
N LYS A 183 6.47 -9.82 16.63
CA LYS A 183 7.76 -9.17 16.93
C LYS A 183 8.95 -9.98 16.41
N ASP A 184 8.89 -11.30 16.50
CA ASP A 184 9.98 -12.18 16.05
C ASP A 184 9.99 -12.36 14.51
N LYS A 185 8.84 -12.28 13.85
CA LYS A 185 8.73 -12.43 12.39
C LYS A 185 9.03 -11.15 11.62
N LEU A 186 8.65 -9.97 12.12
CA LEU A 186 9.04 -8.69 11.52
C LEU A 186 10.55 -8.47 11.55
N ASN A 187 11.23 -8.92 12.60
CA ASN A 187 12.69 -8.91 12.65
C ASN A 187 13.32 -9.86 11.61
N ASN A 188 12.64 -10.95 11.25
CA ASN A 188 13.09 -11.86 10.19
C ASN A 188 12.87 -11.28 8.78
N ILE A 189 11.78 -10.53 8.55
CA ILE A 189 11.53 -9.86 7.27
C ILE A 189 12.54 -8.73 7.03
N SER A 190 12.90 -7.96 8.07
CA SER A 190 13.96 -6.93 7.95
C SER A 190 15.32 -7.55 7.60
N ASN A 191 15.62 -8.78 8.06
CA ASN A 191 16.86 -9.50 7.71
C ASN A 191 16.86 -10.05 6.27
N PHE A 192 15.69 -10.25 5.63
CA PHE A 192 15.59 -10.64 4.22
C PHE A 192 15.78 -9.47 3.23
N ILE A 193 15.61 -8.24 3.71
CA ILE A 193 15.77 -7.01 2.90
C ILE A 193 17.23 -6.56 2.85
N TYR A 194 18.11 -7.10 3.72
CA TYR A 194 19.52 -6.74 3.83
C TYR A 194 20.51 -7.85 3.41
N CYS A 195 20.04 -8.92 2.74
CA CYS A 195 20.92 -9.93 2.15
C CYS A 195 20.95 -9.85 0.63
#